data_f92ebf2770d4e9cc9b32d44718f1c2a3
#
_entry.id   f92ebf2770d4e9cc9b32d44718f1c2a3
#
_cell.length_a   1.000
_cell.length_b   1.000
_cell.length_c   1.000
_cell.angle_alpha   90.00
_cell.angle_beta   90.00
_cell.angle_gamma   90.00
#
_symmetry.space_group_name_H-M   'P 1'
#
loop_
_entity.id
_entity.type
_entity.pdbx_description
1 polymer ?
#
loop_
_entity_poly.entity_id
_entity_poly.type
_entity_poly.pdbx_seq_one_letter_code
_entity_poly.pdbx_strand_id
1 'polypeptide(L)'
;MSRTLFLLLLALFAALPALSAEPAAPSAAACAIRHQDQLLLVQDRISSRYSLSGGYIDGGESPQQAALRELYEETGLRGEVVQELGRWQRAVIFACRTLEPIVAQQDSDFVSLLKAPNLGGEILNARLIAIDQLPREQRRFPDQLDWLQSRLDKVPESEVHWQADFVVQGNALHQAEIPLMLRLQQWLGPDVWWLSVSNLFGSGGFQLALIPLLLPLLGWPRLRQLLFAMLWLGLLVQASKEGIGWPRPFHLQPLLTTQSAQGFGMPSGHTASALLFWGALLGWLWPARRGLAYSLALLLALTTGLARVWLGVHFISDVAAGLLIGALLLAVRPYWRLDQRSSVWGLLIAAALVCAGLSQSAHLAGIGLAALGIWIGGLLTPTRSGYPPIVTGAVTLAGGALIGAGLWALPLLTSSSLTILLGQFVLFFGLGLWLSAGLWWILSFLKCDTRPKGNGSDKGTL
;
A
#
# COMPACT_ATOMS: atom_id res chain seq x y z
N MET A 1 -12.47 -27.64 15.55
CA MET A 1 -13.09 -26.90 14.44
C MET A 1 -13.11 -27.83 13.24
N SER A 2 -14.28 -28.20 12.73
CA SER A 2 -14.49 -29.33 11.84
C SER A 2 -14.00 -29.02 10.41
N ARG A 3 -13.56 -30.07 9.69
CA ARG A 3 -13.27 -30.09 8.24
C ARG A 3 -14.38 -29.41 7.41
N THR A 4 -15.59 -29.36 7.92
CA THR A 4 -16.77 -28.71 7.35
C THR A 4 -16.63 -27.18 7.20
N LEU A 5 -15.98 -26.47 8.13
CA LEU A 5 -15.83 -25.02 8.05
C LEU A 5 -14.79 -24.60 6.98
N PHE A 6 -13.76 -25.41 6.79
CA PHE A 6 -12.75 -25.19 5.75
C PHE A 6 -13.31 -25.46 4.36
N LEU A 7 -14.14 -26.50 4.21
CA LEU A 7 -14.83 -26.83 2.97
C LEU A 7 -15.94 -25.82 2.64
N LEU A 8 -16.62 -25.25 3.64
CA LEU A 8 -17.60 -24.17 3.47
C LEU A 8 -16.94 -22.87 2.96
N LEU A 9 -15.76 -22.53 3.45
CA LEU A 9 -14.99 -21.38 2.95
C LEU A 9 -14.51 -21.60 1.51
N LEU A 10 -14.08 -22.81 1.16
CA LEU A 10 -13.73 -23.15 -0.23
C LEU A 10 -14.96 -23.18 -1.16
N ALA A 11 -16.10 -23.65 -0.69
CA ALA A 11 -17.36 -23.67 -1.45
C ALA A 11 -17.94 -22.27 -1.68
N LEU A 12 -17.71 -21.32 -0.75
CA LEU A 12 -18.10 -19.91 -0.96
C LEU A 12 -17.34 -19.26 -2.11
N PHE A 13 -16.10 -19.69 -2.39
CA PHE A 13 -15.31 -19.20 -3.52
C PHE A 13 -15.69 -19.86 -4.86
N ALA A 14 -16.31 -21.05 -4.83
CA ALA A 14 -16.69 -21.79 -6.06
C ALA A 14 -18.08 -21.44 -6.59
N ALA A 15 -18.90 -20.72 -5.83
CA ALA A 15 -20.29 -20.41 -6.17
C ALA A 15 -20.47 -18.97 -6.71
N LEU A 16 -19.58 -18.50 -7.60
CA LEU A 16 -19.88 -17.31 -8.41
C LEU A 16 -20.65 -17.75 -9.65
N PRO A 17 -21.97 -17.44 -9.77
CA PRO A 17 -22.74 -17.82 -10.94
C PRO A 17 -22.23 -17.05 -12.17
N ALA A 18 -21.93 -17.76 -13.24
CA ALA A 18 -21.85 -17.20 -14.58
C ALA A 18 -23.28 -16.78 -14.99
N LEU A 19 -23.65 -15.56 -14.68
CA LEU A 19 -24.87 -14.94 -15.18
C LEU A 19 -24.62 -14.49 -16.63
N SER A 20 -25.22 -15.16 -17.57
CA SER A 20 -25.42 -14.69 -18.95
C SER A 20 -26.29 -13.43 -18.88
N ALA A 21 -25.70 -12.26 -19.14
CA ALA A 21 -26.36 -10.98 -19.03
C ALA A 21 -26.83 -10.49 -20.40
N GLU A 22 -28.10 -10.09 -20.49
CA GLU A 22 -28.59 -9.04 -21.41
C GLU A 22 -27.63 -7.82 -21.37
N PRO A 23 -27.60 -6.98 -22.42
CA PRO A 23 -26.75 -5.77 -22.40
C PRO A 23 -27.17 -4.90 -21.24
N ALA A 24 -26.49 -5.12 -20.10
CA ALA A 24 -26.76 -4.41 -18.85
C ALA A 24 -26.57 -2.91 -19.09
N ALA A 25 -27.39 -2.09 -18.41
CA ALA A 25 -27.21 -0.65 -18.38
C ALA A 25 -25.73 -0.31 -18.08
N PRO A 26 -25.18 0.74 -18.66
CA PRO A 26 -23.80 1.11 -18.41
C PRO A 26 -23.60 1.33 -16.90
N SER A 27 -22.55 0.76 -16.36
CA SER A 27 -22.23 0.88 -14.93
C SER A 27 -20.97 1.71 -14.69
N ALA A 28 -20.32 2.21 -15.75
CA ALA A 28 -19.14 3.05 -15.69
C ALA A 28 -19.15 4.07 -16.84
N ALA A 29 -18.42 5.16 -16.65
CA ALA A 29 -18.22 6.19 -17.65
C ALA A 29 -16.79 6.73 -17.60
N ALA A 30 -16.25 7.15 -18.75
CA ALA A 30 -14.91 7.69 -18.82
C ALA A 30 -14.80 8.81 -19.86
N CYS A 31 -13.88 9.77 -19.63
CA CYS A 31 -13.50 10.84 -20.53
C CYS A 31 -12.23 10.48 -21.31
N ALA A 32 -12.30 10.54 -22.63
CA ALA A 32 -11.13 10.60 -23.49
C ALA A 32 -10.80 12.09 -23.73
N ILE A 33 -9.61 12.51 -23.34
CA ILE A 33 -9.09 13.87 -23.52
C ILE A 33 -7.81 13.76 -24.35
N ARG A 34 -7.70 14.60 -25.40
CA ARG A 34 -6.62 14.55 -26.35
C ARG A 34 -5.85 15.87 -26.42
N HIS A 35 -4.55 15.75 -26.58
CA HIS A 35 -3.66 16.82 -27.04
C HIS A 35 -2.77 16.24 -28.15
N GLN A 36 -2.88 16.77 -29.38
CA GLN A 36 -2.23 16.22 -30.56
C GLN A 36 -2.57 14.72 -30.74
N ASP A 37 -1.57 13.84 -30.77
CA ASP A 37 -1.67 12.38 -30.84
C ASP A 37 -1.68 11.69 -29.45
N GLN A 38 -1.56 12.46 -28.37
CA GLN A 38 -1.50 11.98 -26.99
C GLN A 38 -2.88 11.99 -26.31
N LEU A 39 -3.11 11.01 -25.46
CA LEU A 39 -4.26 10.97 -24.55
C LEU A 39 -3.82 11.28 -23.12
N LEU A 40 -4.68 11.99 -22.39
CA LEU A 40 -4.57 12.07 -20.94
C LEU A 40 -4.94 10.70 -20.35
N LEU A 41 -3.94 10.04 -19.78
CA LEU A 41 -4.10 8.75 -19.10
C LEU A 41 -3.72 8.88 -17.65
N VAL A 42 -4.50 8.22 -16.78
CA VAL A 42 -4.26 8.15 -15.34
C VAL A 42 -3.72 6.78 -14.97
N GLN A 43 -2.74 6.73 -14.06
CA GLN A 43 -2.21 5.48 -13.53
C GLN A 43 -2.94 5.08 -12.25
N ASP A 44 -3.74 4.01 -12.33
CA ASP A 44 -4.47 3.44 -11.18
C ASP A 44 -3.51 2.93 -10.10
N ARG A 45 -3.78 3.28 -8.85
CA ARG A 45 -2.91 2.95 -7.71
C ARG A 45 -2.86 1.46 -7.41
N ILE A 46 -3.96 0.74 -7.62
CA ILE A 46 -4.10 -0.67 -7.24
C ILE A 46 -3.44 -1.56 -8.28
N SER A 47 -3.77 -1.36 -9.55
CA SER A 47 -3.23 -2.15 -10.67
C SER A 47 -1.88 -1.65 -11.18
N SER A 48 -1.50 -0.40 -10.87
CA SER A 48 -0.33 0.31 -11.40
C SER A 48 -0.33 0.42 -12.92
N ARG A 49 -1.52 0.34 -13.55
CA ARG A 49 -1.70 0.40 -15.01
C ARG A 49 -2.43 1.67 -15.41
N TYR A 50 -2.19 2.11 -16.64
CA TYR A 50 -2.80 3.29 -17.22
C TYR A 50 -4.16 3.01 -17.83
N SER A 51 -5.12 3.92 -17.66
CA SER A 51 -6.44 3.94 -18.26
C SER A 51 -6.91 5.36 -18.54
N LEU A 52 -8.03 5.51 -19.25
CA LEU A 52 -8.76 6.77 -19.27
C LEU A 52 -9.18 7.14 -17.85
N SER A 53 -9.32 8.43 -17.59
CA SER A 53 -9.98 8.91 -16.37
C SER A 53 -11.46 8.53 -16.41
N GLY A 54 -11.94 7.89 -15.35
CA GLY A 54 -13.31 7.41 -15.25
C GLY A 54 -13.53 6.33 -14.20
N GLY A 55 -14.80 6.14 -13.84
CA GLY A 55 -15.19 5.20 -12.80
C GLY A 55 -16.64 4.78 -12.90
N TYR A 56 -17.19 4.33 -11.77
CA TYR A 56 -18.57 3.84 -11.69
C TYR A 56 -19.56 5.01 -11.71
N ILE A 57 -20.74 4.73 -12.29
CA ILE A 57 -21.87 5.65 -12.28
C ILE A 57 -22.58 5.49 -10.93
N ASP A 58 -22.63 6.57 -10.15
CA ASP A 58 -23.28 6.59 -8.85
C ASP A 58 -24.81 6.71 -8.99
N GLY A 59 -25.53 6.37 -7.91
CA GLY A 59 -26.98 6.40 -7.91
C GLY A 59 -27.54 7.81 -8.17
N GLY A 60 -28.27 7.98 -9.28
CA GLY A 60 -28.95 9.24 -9.62
C GLY A 60 -28.16 10.15 -10.56
N GLU A 61 -26.94 9.81 -10.97
CA GLU A 61 -26.19 10.57 -11.97
C GLU A 61 -26.32 9.96 -13.38
N SER A 62 -26.19 10.82 -14.40
CA SER A 62 -26.08 10.38 -15.78
C SER A 62 -24.64 9.91 -16.08
N PRO A 63 -24.43 9.07 -17.12
CA PRO A 63 -23.08 8.67 -17.53
C PRO A 63 -22.15 9.86 -17.82
N GLN A 64 -22.69 10.95 -18.38
CA GLN A 64 -21.90 12.18 -18.62
C GLN A 64 -21.46 12.86 -17.34
N GLN A 65 -22.36 12.93 -16.34
CA GLN A 65 -22.02 13.48 -15.02
C GLN A 65 -20.95 12.65 -14.34
N ALA A 66 -21.08 11.30 -14.38
CA ALA A 66 -20.07 10.39 -13.83
C ALA A 66 -18.70 10.61 -14.47
N ALA A 67 -18.61 10.66 -15.80
CA ALA A 67 -17.35 10.86 -16.50
C ALA A 67 -16.68 12.19 -16.13
N LEU A 68 -17.44 13.28 -16.00
CA LEU A 68 -16.91 14.60 -15.62
C LEU A 68 -16.55 14.68 -14.14
N ARG A 69 -17.31 14.02 -13.24
CA ARG A 69 -16.99 13.92 -11.81
C ARG A 69 -15.67 13.19 -11.61
N GLU A 70 -15.52 12.01 -12.22
CA GLU A 70 -14.29 11.22 -12.15
C GLU A 70 -13.09 11.99 -12.72
N LEU A 71 -13.25 12.65 -13.87
CA LEU A 71 -12.20 13.49 -14.43
C LEU A 71 -11.72 14.53 -13.41
N TYR A 72 -12.64 15.22 -12.74
CA TYR A 72 -12.29 16.21 -11.75
C TYR A 72 -11.67 15.60 -10.49
N GLU A 73 -12.23 14.52 -9.97
CA GLU A 73 -11.75 13.85 -8.76
C GLU A 73 -10.35 13.28 -8.93
N GLU A 74 -10.07 12.68 -10.09
CA GLU A 74 -8.77 12.06 -10.39
C GLU A 74 -7.69 13.04 -10.82
N THR A 75 -8.06 14.09 -11.56
CA THR A 75 -7.07 14.98 -12.20
C THR A 75 -7.14 16.44 -11.76
N GLY A 76 -8.24 16.85 -11.13
CA GLY A 76 -8.52 18.27 -10.84
C GLY A 76 -8.92 19.09 -12.06
N LEU A 77 -9.03 18.48 -13.24
CA LEU A 77 -9.42 19.16 -14.47
C LEU A 77 -10.94 19.22 -14.60
N ARG A 78 -11.45 20.39 -14.91
CA ARG A 78 -12.84 20.55 -15.31
C ARG A 78 -12.98 20.41 -16.81
N GLY A 79 -14.00 19.68 -17.26
CA GLY A 79 -14.23 19.41 -18.67
C GLY A 79 -15.69 19.52 -19.06
N GLU A 80 -15.94 19.38 -20.35
CA GLU A 80 -17.25 19.24 -20.96
C GLU A 80 -17.29 18.01 -21.85
N VAL A 81 -18.42 17.32 -21.90
CA VAL A 81 -18.66 16.23 -22.85
C VAL A 81 -19.06 16.86 -24.20
N VAL A 82 -18.29 16.54 -25.23
CA VAL A 82 -18.56 17.02 -26.60
C VAL A 82 -19.43 16.02 -27.37
N GLN A 83 -19.10 14.71 -27.27
CA GLN A 83 -19.90 13.65 -27.88
C GLN A 83 -19.65 12.30 -27.21
N GLU A 84 -20.56 11.34 -27.40
CA GLU A 84 -20.37 9.95 -27.05
C GLU A 84 -19.57 9.25 -28.18
N LEU A 85 -18.45 8.60 -27.82
CA LEU A 85 -17.67 7.79 -28.75
C LEU A 85 -18.21 6.38 -28.90
N GLY A 86 -18.97 5.92 -27.90
CA GLY A 86 -19.61 4.64 -27.86
C GLY A 86 -19.41 3.89 -26.55
N ARG A 87 -19.80 2.61 -26.57
CA ARG A 87 -19.69 1.73 -25.38
C ARG A 87 -18.55 0.76 -25.52
N TRP A 88 -17.83 0.59 -24.43
CA TRP A 88 -16.85 -0.45 -24.26
C TRP A 88 -17.23 -1.32 -23.06
N GLN A 89 -17.64 -2.56 -23.29
CA GLN A 89 -18.21 -3.45 -22.27
C GLN A 89 -19.33 -2.75 -21.48
N ARG A 90 -19.11 -2.45 -20.20
CA ARG A 90 -20.05 -1.77 -19.31
C ARG A 90 -19.81 -0.27 -19.16
N ALA A 91 -18.78 0.28 -19.82
CA ALA A 91 -18.43 1.69 -19.76
C ALA A 91 -18.89 2.45 -21.00
N VAL A 92 -19.43 3.66 -20.80
CA VAL A 92 -19.65 4.64 -21.85
C VAL A 92 -18.41 5.53 -21.95
N ILE A 93 -17.85 5.67 -23.13
CA ILE A 93 -16.68 6.51 -23.39
C ILE A 93 -17.13 7.78 -24.09
N PHE A 94 -16.79 8.91 -23.50
CA PHE A 94 -17.07 10.23 -24.05
C PHE A 94 -15.81 10.90 -24.58
N ALA A 95 -15.94 11.63 -25.68
CA ALA A 95 -14.98 12.62 -26.12
C ALA A 95 -15.20 13.88 -25.27
N CYS A 96 -14.22 14.20 -24.43
CA CYS A 96 -14.26 15.36 -23.55
C CYS A 96 -13.21 16.40 -23.97
N ARG A 97 -13.46 17.66 -23.60
CA ARG A 97 -12.51 18.77 -23.71
C ARG A 97 -12.37 19.45 -22.36
N THR A 98 -11.15 19.83 -22.00
CA THR A 98 -10.92 20.59 -20.77
C THR A 98 -11.35 22.06 -20.95
N LEU A 99 -11.93 22.63 -19.88
CA LEU A 99 -12.35 24.06 -19.86
C LEU A 99 -11.16 24.99 -19.58
N GLU A 100 -10.11 24.47 -18.98
CA GLU A 100 -8.87 25.18 -18.68
C GLU A 100 -7.71 24.41 -19.34
N PRO A 101 -6.59 25.09 -19.70
CA PRO A 101 -5.42 24.39 -20.21
C PRO A 101 -4.92 23.32 -19.23
N ILE A 102 -4.54 22.16 -19.74
CA ILE A 102 -3.89 21.12 -18.98
C ILE A 102 -2.49 21.60 -18.60
N VAL A 103 -2.18 21.62 -17.32
CA VAL A 103 -0.83 21.98 -16.86
C VAL A 103 0.04 20.72 -16.87
N ALA A 104 1.04 20.68 -17.75
CA ALA A 104 1.93 19.54 -17.94
C ALA A 104 3.41 19.94 -17.87
N GLN A 105 4.26 19.01 -17.47
CA GLN A 105 5.70 19.21 -17.41
C GLN A 105 6.36 18.91 -18.76
N GLN A 106 7.25 19.79 -19.16
CA GLN A 106 7.85 19.84 -20.50
C GLN A 106 8.65 18.57 -20.87
N ASP A 107 9.40 17.98 -19.93
CA ASP A 107 10.35 16.91 -20.21
C ASP A 107 9.85 15.51 -19.78
N SER A 108 8.63 15.39 -19.28
CA SER A 108 8.15 14.12 -18.71
C SER A 108 6.70 13.79 -19.04
N ASP A 109 5.98 14.67 -19.72
CA ASP A 109 4.54 14.56 -20.04
C ASP A 109 3.62 14.35 -18.81
N PHE A 110 4.15 14.49 -17.60
CA PHE A 110 3.36 14.44 -16.38
C PHE A 110 2.41 15.64 -16.30
N VAL A 111 1.16 15.35 -15.92
CA VAL A 111 0.14 16.36 -15.68
C VAL A 111 0.08 16.65 -14.18
N SER A 112 -0.06 17.94 -13.83
CA SER A 112 -0.21 18.37 -12.44
C SER A 112 -1.53 17.85 -11.85
N LEU A 113 -1.44 17.08 -10.77
CA LEU A 113 -2.59 16.58 -10.00
C LEU A 113 -2.85 17.38 -8.72
N LEU A 114 -2.14 18.50 -8.50
CA LEU A 114 -2.20 19.25 -7.23
C LEU A 114 -3.58 19.86 -6.94
N LYS A 115 -4.44 19.98 -7.96
CA LYS A 115 -5.83 20.41 -7.83
C LYS A 115 -6.82 19.24 -7.69
N ALA A 116 -6.36 18.00 -7.82
CA ALA A 116 -7.22 16.82 -7.73
C ALA A 116 -7.72 16.61 -6.29
N PRO A 117 -9.03 16.54 -6.05
CA PRO A 117 -9.58 16.26 -4.71
C PRO A 117 -9.07 14.96 -4.11
N ASN A 118 -8.89 13.92 -4.95
CA ASN A 118 -8.45 12.59 -4.56
C ASN A 118 -6.94 12.37 -4.77
N LEU A 119 -6.12 13.44 -4.71
CA LEU A 119 -4.67 13.33 -4.86
C LEU A 119 -4.09 12.25 -3.94
N GLY A 120 -3.37 11.29 -4.54
CA GLY A 120 -2.77 10.17 -3.80
C GLY A 120 -3.77 9.12 -3.31
N GLY A 121 -5.07 9.29 -3.53
CA GLY A 121 -6.14 8.34 -3.21
C GLY A 121 -6.20 7.18 -4.19
N GLU A 122 -6.71 7.39 -5.39
CA GLU A 122 -6.94 6.35 -6.40
C GLU A 122 -5.89 6.33 -7.50
N ILE A 123 -5.32 7.50 -7.81
CA ILE A 123 -4.40 7.71 -8.92
C ILE A 123 -2.97 7.98 -8.42
N LEU A 124 -1.99 7.34 -9.06
CA LEU A 124 -0.56 7.57 -8.79
C LEU A 124 -0.05 8.81 -9.51
N ASN A 125 -0.39 8.94 -10.78
CA ASN A 125 -0.01 10.05 -11.65
C ASN A 125 -0.95 10.11 -12.87
N ALA A 126 -0.91 11.22 -13.60
CA ALA A 126 -1.51 11.38 -14.92
C ALA A 126 -0.45 11.86 -15.90
N ARG A 127 -0.54 11.41 -17.15
CA ARG A 127 0.39 11.76 -18.22
C ARG A 127 -0.33 11.93 -19.56
N LEU A 128 0.25 12.74 -20.41
CA LEU A 128 -0.09 12.80 -21.83
C LEU A 128 0.76 11.75 -22.57
N ILE A 129 0.14 10.68 -23.08
CA ILE A 129 0.84 9.55 -23.70
C ILE A 129 0.18 9.19 -25.02
N ALA A 130 0.98 9.04 -26.08
CA ALA A 130 0.49 8.44 -27.31
C ALA A 130 0.27 6.93 -27.10
N ILE A 131 -0.85 6.39 -27.59
CA ILE A 131 -1.27 5.00 -27.32
C ILE A 131 -0.20 4.00 -27.78
N ASP A 132 0.45 4.24 -28.91
CA ASP A 132 1.51 3.39 -29.48
C ASP A 132 2.79 3.35 -28.62
N GLN A 133 3.05 4.41 -27.87
CA GLN A 133 4.21 4.49 -26.94
C GLN A 133 3.96 3.77 -25.60
N LEU A 134 2.69 3.43 -25.28
CA LEU A 134 2.36 2.74 -24.04
C LEU A 134 2.31 1.22 -24.25
N PRO A 135 3.21 0.42 -23.65
CA PRO A 135 3.20 -1.03 -23.76
C PRO A 135 1.86 -1.64 -23.29
N ARG A 136 1.39 -2.70 -23.96
CA ARG A 136 0.07 -3.30 -23.65
C ARG A 136 -0.03 -3.79 -22.19
N GLU A 137 1.03 -4.30 -21.62
CA GLU A 137 1.11 -4.77 -20.22
C GLU A 137 0.94 -3.63 -19.19
N GLN A 138 1.24 -2.39 -19.59
CA GLN A 138 1.02 -1.20 -18.75
C GLN A 138 -0.40 -0.63 -18.91
N ARG A 139 -1.21 -1.13 -19.86
CA ARG A 139 -2.59 -0.68 -20.07
C ARG A 139 -3.52 -1.48 -19.17
N ARG A 140 -4.41 -0.81 -18.44
CA ARG A 140 -5.42 -1.47 -17.61
C ARG A 140 -6.47 -2.19 -18.46
N PHE A 141 -6.87 -1.56 -19.56
CA PHE A 141 -7.81 -2.08 -20.56
C PHE A 141 -7.20 -1.97 -21.95
N PRO A 142 -6.30 -2.93 -22.34
CA PRO A 142 -5.55 -2.81 -23.58
C PRO A 142 -6.43 -2.65 -24.82
N ASP A 143 -7.46 -3.49 -24.95
CA ASP A 143 -8.36 -3.49 -26.12
C ASP A 143 -9.26 -2.24 -26.16
N GLN A 144 -9.53 -1.59 -25.01
CA GLN A 144 -10.25 -0.31 -24.98
C GLN A 144 -9.43 0.79 -25.63
N LEU A 145 -8.13 0.87 -25.30
CA LEU A 145 -7.24 1.87 -25.90
C LEU A 145 -7.02 1.60 -27.39
N ASP A 146 -6.90 0.34 -27.82
CA ASP A 146 -6.81 -0.01 -29.22
C ASP A 146 -8.11 0.38 -29.98
N TRP A 147 -9.29 0.14 -29.37
CA TRP A 147 -10.57 0.59 -29.91
C TRP A 147 -10.67 2.12 -30.01
N LEU A 148 -10.14 2.84 -29.02
CA LEU A 148 -10.14 4.30 -29.00
C LEU A 148 -9.19 4.90 -30.04
N GLN A 149 -8.06 4.25 -30.32
CA GLN A 149 -7.08 4.73 -31.30
C GLN A 149 -7.71 4.97 -32.68
N SER A 150 -8.64 4.12 -33.11
CA SER A 150 -9.39 4.28 -34.35
C SER A 150 -10.42 5.41 -34.35
N ARG A 151 -10.58 6.10 -33.22
CA ARG A 151 -11.58 7.18 -32.98
C ARG A 151 -10.95 8.45 -32.41
N LEU A 152 -9.62 8.50 -32.38
CA LEU A 152 -8.88 9.61 -31.78
C LEU A 152 -9.18 10.95 -32.47
N ASP A 153 -9.45 10.92 -33.77
CA ASP A 153 -9.87 12.06 -34.59
C ASP A 153 -11.20 12.68 -34.12
N LYS A 154 -12.05 11.90 -33.46
CA LYS A 154 -13.33 12.36 -32.90
C LYS A 154 -13.18 13.00 -31.51
N VAL A 155 -12.03 12.87 -30.88
CA VAL A 155 -11.76 13.49 -29.59
C VAL A 155 -11.27 14.93 -29.83
N PRO A 156 -11.96 15.95 -29.28
CA PRO A 156 -11.56 17.35 -29.47
C PRO A 156 -10.19 17.62 -28.88
N GLU A 157 -9.50 18.59 -29.44
CA GLU A 157 -8.22 19.05 -28.93
C GLU A 157 -8.40 19.80 -27.63
N SER A 158 -7.55 19.52 -26.63
CA SER A 158 -7.44 20.28 -25.38
C SER A 158 -6.13 21.03 -25.35
N GLU A 159 -6.16 22.28 -24.89
CA GLU A 159 -4.98 23.11 -24.76
C GLU A 159 -4.06 22.63 -23.65
N VAL A 160 -2.74 22.68 -23.80
CA VAL A 160 -1.75 22.32 -22.80
C VAL A 160 -0.84 23.52 -22.52
N HIS A 161 -0.68 23.80 -21.24
CA HIS A 161 0.27 24.78 -20.72
C HIS A 161 1.49 24.07 -20.14
N TRP A 162 2.59 24.09 -20.89
CA TRP A 162 3.82 23.42 -20.52
C TRP A 162 4.62 24.25 -19.51
N GLN A 163 5.05 23.60 -18.42
CA GLN A 163 5.85 24.19 -17.34
C GLN A 163 7.10 23.35 -17.07
N ALA A 164 8.16 23.98 -16.54
CA ALA A 164 9.37 23.26 -16.13
C ALA A 164 9.11 22.39 -14.90
N ASP A 165 8.27 22.85 -13.98
CA ASP A 165 7.85 22.17 -12.76
C ASP A 165 6.53 22.75 -12.23
N PHE A 166 6.06 22.21 -11.10
CA PHE A 166 4.85 22.65 -10.44
C PHE A 166 5.11 23.27 -9.06
N VAL A 167 6.36 23.64 -8.75
CA VAL A 167 6.82 24.09 -7.43
C VAL A 167 6.02 25.28 -6.92
N VAL A 168 5.65 26.22 -7.80
CA VAL A 168 4.84 27.40 -7.46
C VAL A 168 3.43 27.06 -6.97
N GLN A 169 2.93 25.86 -7.26
CA GLN A 169 1.62 25.38 -6.79
C GLN A 169 1.70 24.78 -5.36
N GLY A 170 2.90 24.51 -4.84
CA GLY A 170 3.13 23.99 -3.51
C GLY A 170 2.97 25.06 -2.43
N ASN A 171 2.85 24.64 -1.16
CA ASN A 171 2.90 25.56 -0.04
C ASN A 171 4.33 26.11 0.18
N ALA A 172 4.45 27.19 0.98
CA ALA A 172 5.74 27.88 1.18
C ALA A 172 6.85 26.96 1.72
N LEU A 173 6.50 25.97 2.58
CA LEU A 173 7.47 25.02 3.13
C LEU A 173 8.00 24.08 2.03
N HIS A 174 7.10 23.51 1.21
CA HIS A 174 7.48 22.66 0.10
C HIS A 174 8.32 23.40 -0.93
N GLN A 175 7.95 24.65 -1.28
CA GLN A 175 8.74 25.49 -2.18
C GLN A 175 10.16 25.74 -1.65
N ALA A 176 10.33 25.89 -0.33
CA ALA A 176 11.65 26.06 0.28
C ALA A 176 12.47 24.75 0.32
N GLU A 177 11.82 23.59 0.45
CA GLU A 177 12.50 22.29 0.57
C GLU A 177 12.95 21.73 -0.80
N ILE A 178 12.23 21.95 -1.89
CA ILE A 178 12.58 21.43 -3.22
C ILE A 178 14.02 21.81 -3.65
N PRO A 179 14.47 23.08 -3.53
CA PRO A 179 15.84 23.44 -3.90
C PRO A 179 16.90 22.72 -3.04
N LEU A 180 16.59 22.46 -1.75
CA LEU A 180 17.48 21.71 -0.86
C LEU A 180 17.60 20.25 -1.28
N MET A 181 16.49 19.63 -1.69
CA MET A 181 16.46 18.26 -2.19
C MET A 181 17.24 18.11 -3.50
N LEU A 182 17.07 19.05 -4.43
CA LEU A 182 17.82 19.07 -5.69
C LEU A 182 19.34 19.21 -5.44
N ARG A 183 19.75 20.09 -4.53
CA ARG A 183 21.16 20.23 -4.16
C ARG A 183 21.70 18.95 -3.51
N LEU A 184 20.90 18.29 -2.66
CA LEU A 184 21.28 17.03 -2.03
C LEU A 184 21.51 15.93 -3.09
N GLN A 185 20.61 15.81 -4.06
CA GLN A 185 20.75 14.84 -5.16
C GLN A 185 21.97 15.16 -6.04
N GLN A 186 22.20 16.42 -6.37
CA GLN A 186 23.37 16.85 -7.13
C GLN A 186 24.68 16.55 -6.39
N TRP A 187 24.71 16.77 -5.07
CA TRP A 187 25.89 16.51 -4.25
C TRP A 187 26.17 15.02 -4.06
N LEU A 188 25.15 14.20 -3.86
CA LEU A 188 25.28 12.76 -3.65
C LEU A 188 25.44 11.97 -4.96
N GLY A 189 24.88 12.47 -6.05
CA GLY A 189 24.79 11.77 -7.32
C GLY A 189 23.66 10.72 -7.38
N PRO A 190 23.51 10.04 -8.55
CA PRO A 190 22.40 9.11 -8.79
C PRO A 190 22.58 7.74 -8.14
N ASP A 191 23.83 7.27 -7.95
CA ASP A 191 24.13 5.90 -7.56
C ASP A 191 24.74 5.82 -6.16
N VAL A 192 23.90 5.97 -5.13
CA VAL A 192 24.35 5.92 -3.72
C VAL A 192 23.84 4.62 -3.09
N TRP A 193 24.61 3.54 -3.27
CA TRP A 193 24.23 2.19 -2.84
C TRP A 193 23.87 2.09 -1.35
N TRP A 194 24.58 2.79 -0.46
CA TRP A 194 24.32 2.74 0.97
C TRP A 194 23.00 3.42 1.36
N LEU A 195 22.53 4.41 0.60
CA LEU A 195 21.18 4.98 0.76
C LEU A 195 20.11 3.99 0.32
N SER A 196 20.33 3.28 -0.77
CA SER A 196 19.43 2.20 -1.22
C SER A 196 19.29 1.10 -0.16
N VAL A 197 20.41 0.71 0.47
CA VAL A 197 20.41 -0.23 1.61
C VAL A 197 19.70 0.39 2.82
N SER A 198 19.98 1.67 3.15
CA SER A 198 19.36 2.34 4.28
C SER A 198 17.84 2.44 4.14
N ASN A 199 17.32 2.57 2.93
CA ASN A 199 15.89 2.56 2.65
C ASN A 199 15.20 1.26 3.10
N LEU A 200 15.91 0.12 3.05
CA LEU A 200 15.37 -1.18 3.48
C LEU A 200 15.04 -1.21 4.98
N PHE A 201 15.82 -0.53 5.82
CA PHE A 201 15.61 -0.56 7.27
C PHE A 201 14.25 -0.02 7.71
N GLY A 202 13.64 0.88 6.91
CA GLY A 202 12.28 1.39 7.13
C GLY A 202 11.21 0.68 6.30
N SER A 203 11.59 -0.24 5.43
CA SER A 203 10.64 -0.98 4.59
C SER A 203 9.84 -1.99 5.39
N GLY A 204 8.50 -1.90 5.35
CA GLY A 204 7.62 -2.87 6.00
C GLY A 204 7.83 -4.29 5.47
N GLY A 205 8.06 -4.47 4.17
CA GLY A 205 8.35 -5.77 3.57
C GLY A 205 9.63 -6.39 4.13
N PHE A 206 10.71 -5.60 4.26
CA PHE A 206 11.96 -6.07 4.87
C PHE A 206 11.78 -6.43 6.36
N GLN A 207 11.07 -5.60 7.12
CA GLN A 207 10.80 -5.85 8.54
C GLN A 207 9.93 -7.11 8.73
N LEU A 208 8.95 -7.35 7.87
CA LEU A 208 8.16 -8.59 7.86
C LEU A 208 9.01 -9.80 7.48
N ALA A 209 9.93 -9.66 6.52
CA ALA A 209 10.85 -10.74 6.14
C ALA A 209 11.82 -11.16 7.27
N LEU A 210 12.04 -10.30 8.26
CA LEU A 210 12.81 -10.62 9.46
C LEU A 210 12.04 -11.43 10.50
N ILE A 211 10.71 -11.51 10.45
CA ILE A 211 9.87 -12.19 11.46
C ILE A 211 10.29 -13.66 11.67
N PRO A 212 10.59 -14.47 10.64
CA PRO A 212 11.06 -15.85 10.81
C PRO A 212 12.32 -15.97 11.69
N LEU A 213 13.20 -14.98 11.64
CA LEU A 213 14.38 -14.88 12.48
C LEU A 213 14.06 -14.31 13.87
N LEU A 214 13.19 -13.30 13.94
CA LEU A 214 12.87 -12.60 15.17
C LEU A 214 11.99 -13.42 16.11
N LEU A 215 11.09 -14.24 15.58
CA LEU A 215 10.19 -15.04 16.41
C LEU A 215 10.94 -16.03 17.32
N PRO A 216 11.87 -16.87 16.83
CA PRO A 216 12.66 -17.73 17.72
C PRO A 216 13.62 -16.95 18.64
N LEU A 217 14.10 -15.77 18.22
CA LEU A 217 15.02 -14.94 18.99
C LEU A 217 14.35 -14.22 20.16
N LEU A 218 13.19 -13.60 19.92
CA LEU A 218 12.48 -12.74 20.87
C LEU A 218 11.39 -13.50 21.65
N GLY A 219 10.90 -14.60 21.08
CA GLY A 219 9.68 -15.29 21.52
C GLY A 219 8.41 -14.52 21.14
N TRP A 220 7.28 -15.23 21.14
CA TRP A 220 5.99 -14.67 20.75
C TRP A 220 5.56 -13.44 21.58
N PRO A 221 5.75 -13.36 22.91
CA PRO A 221 5.28 -12.19 23.66
C PRO A 221 5.91 -10.87 23.21
N ARG A 222 7.23 -10.84 22.96
CA ARG A 222 7.92 -9.63 22.49
C ARG A 222 7.59 -9.34 21.02
N LEU A 223 7.51 -10.38 20.18
CA LEU A 223 7.13 -10.19 18.78
C LEU A 223 5.70 -9.65 18.68
N ARG A 224 4.74 -10.16 19.46
CA ARG A 224 3.37 -9.64 19.49
C ARG A 224 3.32 -8.18 19.92
N GLN A 225 4.10 -7.78 20.93
CA GLN A 225 4.23 -6.38 21.34
C GLN A 225 4.78 -5.51 20.22
N LEU A 226 5.79 -5.98 19.48
CA LEU A 226 6.33 -5.28 18.33
C LEU A 226 5.29 -5.12 17.24
N LEU A 227 4.61 -6.19 16.86
CA LEU A 227 3.54 -6.16 15.86
C LEU A 227 2.40 -5.23 16.26
N PHE A 228 1.99 -5.26 17.52
CA PHE A 228 0.98 -4.35 18.07
C PHE A 228 1.41 -2.88 17.94
N ALA A 229 2.64 -2.55 18.32
CA ALA A 229 3.16 -1.19 18.19
C ALA A 229 3.31 -0.75 16.71
N MET A 230 3.73 -1.66 15.84
CA MET A 230 3.85 -1.38 14.40
C MET A 230 2.48 -1.18 13.73
N LEU A 231 1.43 -1.88 14.17
CA LEU A 231 0.07 -1.66 13.68
C LEU A 231 -0.49 -0.31 14.15
N TRP A 232 -0.24 0.09 15.40
CA TRP A 232 -0.56 1.45 15.87
C TRP A 232 0.22 2.52 15.10
N LEU A 233 1.51 2.28 14.83
CA LEU A 233 2.29 3.18 13.98
C LEU A 233 1.68 3.30 12.58
N GLY A 234 1.34 2.16 11.98
CA GLY A 234 0.70 2.13 10.66
C GLY A 234 -0.61 2.91 10.63
N LEU A 235 -1.47 2.72 11.64
CA LEU A 235 -2.72 3.48 11.79
C LEU A 235 -2.45 4.99 11.90
N LEU A 236 -1.56 5.41 12.81
CA LEU A 236 -1.26 6.82 13.03
C LEU A 236 -0.66 7.47 11.79
N VAL A 237 0.32 6.83 11.17
CA VAL A 237 0.97 7.33 9.95
C VAL A 237 -0.05 7.45 8.81
N GLN A 238 -0.84 6.41 8.57
CA GLN A 238 -1.78 6.42 7.44
C GLN A 238 -2.95 7.38 7.67
N ALA A 239 -3.52 7.40 8.88
CA ALA A 239 -4.58 8.35 9.22
C ALA A 239 -4.09 9.80 9.13
N SER A 240 -2.83 10.08 9.55
CA SER A 240 -2.23 11.40 9.38
C SER A 240 -2.04 11.75 7.91
N LYS A 241 -1.63 10.80 7.07
CA LYS A 241 -1.49 11.03 5.62
C LYS A 241 -2.81 11.43 4.98
N GLU A 242 -3.88 10.69 5.26
CA GLU A 242 -5.21 10.98 4.73
C GLU A 242 -5.78 12.30 5.29
N GLY A 243 -5.54 12.59 6.57
CA GLY A 243 -6.04 13.81 7.20
C GLY A 243 -5.28 15.08 6.81
N ILE A 244 -3.97 14.99 6.56
CA ILE A 244 -3.14 16.14 6.18
C ILE A 244 -3.19 16.37 4.65
N GLY A 245 -3.20 15.30 3.85
CA GLY A 245 -3.33 15.36 2.40
C GLY A 245 -2.16 16.04 1.68
N TRP A 246 -0.95 16.08 2.26
CA TRP A 246 0.18 16.78 1.64
C TRP A 246 0.74 15.99 0.46
N PRO A 247 1.00 16.68 -0.69
CA PRO A 247 1.61 16.06 -1.86
C PRO A 247 3.03 15.54 -1.54
N ARG A 248 3.53 14.68 -2.40
CA ARG A 248 4.93 14.28 -2.39
C ARG A 248 5.78 15.21 -3.24
N PRO A 249 7.12 15.23 -3.06
CA PRO A 249 8.00 16.07 -3.86
C PRO A 249 7.81 15.91 -5.36
N PHE A 250 7.59 14.70 -5.86
CA PHE A 250 7.42 14.43 -7.29
C PHE A 250 6.09 14.95 -7.87
N HIS A 251 5.10 15.28 -7.05
CA HIS A 251 3.91 16.00 -7.56
C HIS A 251 4.23 17.47 -7.88
N LEU A 252 5.28 18.04 -7.27
CA LEU A 252 5.75 19.41 -7.50
C LEU A 252 6.89 19.44 -8.51
N GLN A 253 7.80 18.48 -8.44
CA GLN A 253 8.93 18.32 -9.35
C GLN A 253 9.05 16.84 -9.76
N PRO A 254 8.37 16.43 -10.85
CA PRO A 254 8.32 15.04 -11.28
C PRO A 254 9.69 14.39 -11.53
N LEU A 255 10.66 15.18 -12.00
CA LEU A 255 12.01 14.68 -12.28
C LEU A 255 12.84 14.37 -11.02
N LEU A 256 12.39 14.76 -9.82
CA LEU A 256 13.08 14.43 -8.58
C LEU A 256 13.07 12.93 -8.25
N THR A 257 12.05 12.19 -8.68
CA THR A 257 11.91 10.80 -8.25
C THR A 257 12.51 9.82 -9.23
N THR A 258 13.22 8.84 -8.67
CA THR A 258 13.70 7.65 -9.36
C THR A 258 12.88 6.40 -9.02
N GLN A 259 11.91 6.52 -8.11
CA GLN A 259 11.07 5.42 -7.64
C GLN A 259 9.61 5.81 -7.57
N SER A 260 8.72 4.86 -7.84
CA SER A 260 7.30 5.02 -7.60
C SER A 260 7.00 5.01 -6.09
N ALA A 261 6.15 5.93 -5.63
CA ALA A 261 5.65 5.94 -4.27
C ALA A 261 4.16 6.30 -4.29
N GLN A 262 3.39 5.68 -3.38
CA GLN A 262 1.94 5.78 -3.35
C GLN A 262 1.45 6.67 -2.21
N GLY A 263 0.28 7.28 -2.38
CA GLY A 263 -0.40 8.07 -1.37
C GLY A 263 0.33 9.36 -1.00
N PHE A 264 -0.16 10.02 0.03
CA PHE A 264 0.36 11.31 0.52
C PHE A 264 1.77 11.21 1.13
N GLY A 265 2.46 12.35 1.22
CA GLY A 265 3.83 12.45 1.74
C GLY A 265 3.89 12.35 3.26
N MET A 266 3.30 13.30 3.96
CA MET A 266 3.47 13.52 5.40
C MET A 266 2.55 12.66 6.26
N PRO A 267 3.10 11.98 7.27
CA PRO A 267 4.49 11.82 7.67
C PRO A 267 5.20 10.67 6.94
N SER A 268 6.55 10.61 7.01
CA SER A 268 7.34 9.51 6.45
C SER A 268 7.19 8.23 7.26
N GLY A 269 6.46 7.24 6.71
CA GLY A 269 6.25 5.94 7.34
C GLY A 269 7.53 5.11 7.45
N HIS A 270 8.45 5.16 6.46
CA HIS A 270 9.72 4.45 6.50
C HIS A 270 10.59 4.95 7.65
N THR A 271 10.70 6.26 7.82
CA THR A 271 11.49 6.86 8.91
C THR A 271 10.92 6.51 10.28
N ALA A 272 9.59 6.62 10.44
CA ALA A 272 8.90 6.28 11.68
C ALA A 272 9.07 4.79 12.02
N SER A 273 8.89 3.89 11.04
CA SER A 273 9.01 2.44 11.25
C SER A 273 10.46 2.03 11.53
N ALA A 274 11.45 2.64 10.88
CA ALA A 274 12.85 2.38 11.18
C ALA A 274 13.17 2.70 12.65
N LEU A 275 12.77 3.88 13.14
CA LEU A 275 13.04 4.27 14.53
C LEU A 275 12.34 3.33 15.53
N LEU A 276 11.05 3.05 15.32
CA LEU A 276 10.28 2.22 16.22
C LEU A 276 10.77 0.77 16.23
N PHE A 277 10.93 0.17 15.06
CA PHE A 277 11.30 -1.24 14.90
C PHE A 277 12.70 -1.51 15.46
N TRP A 278 13.70 -0.76 15.00
CA TRP A 278 15.09 -0.94 15.45
C TRP A 278 15.29 -0.49 16.90
N GLY A 279 14.60 0.57 17.34
CA GLY A 279 14.62 0.99 18.73
C GLY A 279 14.08 -0.04 19.69
N ALA A 280 12.99 -0.70 19.33
CA ALA A 280 12.43 -1.81 20.10
C ALA A 280 13.37 -3.03 20.09
N LEU A 281 13.80 -3.47 18.91
CA LEU A 281 14.64 -4.64 18.73
C LEU A 281 15.97 -4.49 19.47
N LEU A 282 16.74 -3.45 19.17
CA LEU A 282 18.05 -3.21 19.81
C LEU A 282 17.93 -2.97 21.30
N GLY A 283 16.87 -2.28 21.74
CA GLY A 283 16.61 -2.06 23.17
C GLY A 283 16.25 -3.34 23.95
N TRP A 284 15.75 -4.39 23.27
CA TRP A 284 15.55 -5.72 23.87
C TRP A 284 16.83 -6.57 23.84
N LEU A 285 17.60 -6.46 22.76
CA LEU A 285 18.85 -7.22 22.60
C LEU A 285 19.98 -6.70 23.50
N TRP A 286 20.05 -5.37 23.72
CA TRP A 286 21.10 -4.72 24.51
C TRP A 286 20.54 -3.97 25.73
N PRO A 287 19.91 -4.66 26.69
CA PRO A 287 19.26 -4.00 27.83
C PRO A 287 20.24 -3.24 28.74
N ALA A 288 21.51 -3.66 28.79
CA ALA A 288 22.56 -2.99 29.56
C ALA A 288 23.15 -1.75 28.87
N ARG A 289 22.97 -1.63 27.53
CA ARG A 289 23.52 -0.54 26.70
C ARG A 289 22.43 0.21 25.94
N ARG A 290 21.34 0.56 26.62
CA ARG A 290 20.15 1.20 26.01
C ARG A 290 20.47 2.50 25.28
N GLY A 291 21.41 3.32 25.80
CA GLY A 291 21.85 4.55 25.11
C GLY A 291 22.39 4.23 23.72
N LEU A 292 23.35 3.30 23.62
CA LEU A 292 23.90 2.87 22.34
C LEU A 292 22.81 2.27 21.41
N ALA A 293 21.93 1.43 21.95
CA ALA A 293 20.83 0.82 21.19
C ALA A 293 19.94 1.88 20.53
N TYR A 294 19.52 2.89 21.29
CA TYR A 294 18.67 3.97 20.76
C TYR A 294 19.43 4.93 19.83
N SER A 295 20.71 5.20 20.09
CA SER A 295 21.54 5.99 19.18
C SER A 295 21.70 5.30 17.81
N LEU A 296 21.92 3.98 17.80
CA LEU A 296 21.99 3.23 16.55
C LEU A 296 20.62 3.17 15.83
N ALA A 297 19.53 2.99 16.57
CA ALA A 297 18.18 3.04 15.97
C ALA A 297 17.89 4.42 15.37
N LEU A 298 18.28 5.49 16.05
CA LEU A 298 18.15 6.85 15.51
C LEU A 298 19.00 7.05 14.26
N LEU A 299 20.24 6.56 14.26
CA LEU A 299 21.11 6.61 13.08
C LEU A 299 20.50 5.88 11.89
N LEU A 300 19.96 4.66 12.09
CA LEU A 300 19.25 3.91 11.05
C LEU A 300 18.03 4.65 10.54
N ALA A 301 17.26 5.30 11.42
CA ALA A 301 16.10 6.07 11.03
C ALA A 301 16.48 7.35 10.27
N LEU A 302 17.55 8.04 10.67
CA LEU A 302 18.05 9.24 10.00
C LEU A 302 18.60 8.90 8.59
N THR A 303 19.39 7.82 8.47
CA THR A 303 19.87 7.36 7.16
C THR A 303 18.73 6.87 6.26
N THR A 304 17.70 6.22 6.83
CA THR A 304 16.46 5.89 6.11
C THR A 304 15.76 7.18 5.66
N GLY A 305 15.59 8.17 6.52
CA GLY A 305 14.99 9.46 6.18
C GLY A 305 15.75 10.18 5.07
N LEU A 306 17.09 10.23 5.16
CA LEU A 306 17.94 10.79 4.14
C LEU A 306 17.75 10.07 2.79
N ALA A 307 17.67 8.74 2.82
CA ALA A 307 17.36 7.95 1.62
C ALA A 307 16.01 8.33 0.99
N ARG A 308 14.97 8.57 1.81
CA ARG A 308 13.64 8.97 1.31
C ARG A 308 13.64 10.36 0.65
N VAL A 309 14.44 11.30 1.22
CA VAL A 309 14.63 12.64 0.63
C VAL A 309 15.42 12.54 -0.68
N TRP A 310 16.52 11.79 -0.67
CA TRP A 310 17.35 11.56 -1.87
C TRP A 310 16.58 10.88 -3.01
N LEU A 311 15.71 9.92 -2.70
CA LEU A 311 14.83 9.27 -3.69
C LEU A 311 13.73 10.19 -4.22
N GLY A 312 13.57 11.41 -3.71
CA GLY A 312 12.55 12.36 -4.14
C GLY A 312 11.12 12.00 -3.76
N VAL A 313 10.93 11.13 -2.76
CA VAL A 313 9.61 10.60 -2.38
C VAL A 313 9.05 11.17 -1.08
N HIS A 314 9.87 11.88 -0.30
CA HIS A 314 9.47 12.57 0.92
C HIS A 314 10.20 13.89 1.07
N PHE A 315 9.51 14.89 1.59
CA PHE A 315 10.10 16.13 2.06
C PHE A 315 10.90 15.93 3.34
N ILE A 316 11.78 16.88 3.67
CA ILE A 316 12.54 16.88 4.94
C ILE A 316 11.57 16.97 6.12
N SER A 317 10.55 17.80 6.01
CA SER A 317 9.46 17.93 6.99
C SER A 317 8.71 16.61 7.22
N ASP A 318 8.44 15.80 6.15
CA ASP A 318 7.83 14.48 6.29
C ASP A 318 8.69 13.54 7.16
N VAL A 319 10.01 13.60 6.94
CA VAL A 319 11.00 12.82 7.71
C VAL A 319 11.00 13.22 9.17
N ALA A 320 11.03 14.53 9.46
CA ALA A 320 10.99 15.05 10.82
C ALA A 320 9.72 14.62 11.57
N ALA A 321 8.55 14.72 10.92
CA ALA A 321 7.28 14.22 11.47
C ALA A 321 7.29 12.71 11.71
N GLY A 322 7.87 11.94 10.78
CA GLY A 322 8.04 10.50 10.93
C GLY A 322 8.92 10.13 12.13
N LEU A 323 10.05 10.82 12.33
CA LEU A 323 10.92 10.65 13.51
C LEU A 323 10.15 10.94 14.80
N LEU A 324 9.36 12.02 14.83
CA LEU A 324 8.59 12.39 16.01
C LEU A 324 7.58 11.30 16.38
N ILE A 325 6.79 10.81 15.42
CA ILE A 325 5.80 9.74 15.67
C ILE A 325 6.49 8.45 16.13
N GLY A 326 7.60 8.05 15.47
CA GLY A 326 8.38 6.87 15.86
C GLY A 326 8.95 7.00 17.28
N ALA A 327 9.48 8.18 17.64
CA ALA A 327 10.01 8.46 18.96
C ALA A 327 8.93 8.45 20.05
N LEU A 328 7.77 9.06 19.80
CA LEU A 328 6.64 9.06 20.74
C LEU A 328 6.15 7.64 21.03
N LEU A 329 5.97 6.82 19.99
CA LEU A 329 5.57 5.43 20.19
C LEU A 329 6.64 4.60 20.90
N LEU A 330 7.91 4.84 20.62
CA LEU A 330 9.02 4.18 21.33
C LEU A 330 9.08 4.61 22.80
N ALA A 331 8.82 5.88 23.11
CA ALA A 331 8.78 6.40 24.48
C ALA A 331 7.65 5.75 25.32
N VAL A 332 6.50 5.46 24.71
CA VAL A 332 5.39 4.77 25.38
C VAL A 332 5.55 3.25 25.40
N ARG A 333 6.71 2.69 25.04
CA ARG A 333 7.00 1.25 25.06
C ARG A 333 6.61 0.52 26.35
N PRO A 334 6.71 1.08 27.56
CA PRO A 334 6.23 0.39 28.76
C PRO A 334 4.74 -0.01 28.70
N TYR A 335 3.93 0.77 27.97
CA TYR A 335 2.51 0.52 27.79
C TYR A 335 2.18 -0.51 26.70
N TRP A 336 3.15 -0.99 25.92
CA TRP A 336 2.90 -2.02 24.89
C TRP A 336 2.41 -3.35 25.50
N ARG A 337 2.61 -3.58 26.80
CA ARG A 337 2.04 -4.71 27.53
C ARG A 337 0.50 -4.72 27.54
N LEU A 338 -0.14 -3.60 27.19
CA LEU A 338 -1.58 -3.53 26.96
C LEU A 338 -2.05 -4.42 25.78
N ASP A 339 -1.12 -4.92 24.95
CA ASP A 339 -1.37 -5.94 23.94
C ASP A 339 -2.00 -7.23 24.48
N GLN A 340 -1.91 -7.46 25.79
CA GLN A 340 -2.58 -8.58 26.47
C GLN A 340 -4.08 -8.36 26.66
N ARG A 341 -4.59 -7.12 26.54
CA ARG A 341 -6.00 -6.77 26.73
C ARG A 341 -6.75 -6.79 25.40
N SER A 342 -7.78 -7.64 25.29
CA SER A 342 -8.62 -7.72 24.09
C SER A 342 -9.29 -6.40 23.74
N SER A 343 -9.65 -5.57 24.73
CA SER A 343 -10.25 -4.24 24.49
C SER A 343 -9.34 -3.30 23.70
N VAL A 344 -8.01 -3.39 23.88
CA VAL A 344 -7.05 -2.53 23.17
C VAL A 344 -6.87 -2.97 21.71
N TRP A 345 -6.95 -4.29 21.45
CA TRP A 345 -7.04 -4.80 20.08
C TRP A 345 -8.35 -4.36 19.41
N GLY A 346 -9.47 -4.48 20.13
CA GLY A 346 -10.76 -3.99 19.63
C GLY A 346 -10.75 -2.50 19.29
N LEU A 347 -10.10 -1.67 20.11
CA LEU A 347 -9.91 -0.24 19.85
C LEU A 347 -9.07 0.01 18.57
N LEU A 348 -7.94 -0.70 18.42
CA LEU A 348 -7.08 -0.59 17.24
C LEU A 348 -7.85 -0.98 15.96
N ILE A 349 -8.55 -2.11 16.00
CA ILE A 349 -9.32 -2.62 14.86
C ILE A 349 -10.44 -1.63 14.50
N ALA A 350 -11.23 -1.20 15.51
CA ALA A 350 -12.32 -0.26 15.29
C ALA A 350 -11.81 1.08 14.73
N ALA A 351 -10.75 1.65 15.32
CA ALA A 351 -10.15 2.89 14.84
C ALA A 351 -9.65 2.75 13.39
N ALA A 352 -8.94 1.65 13.06
CA ALA A 352 -8.45 1.42 11.70
C ALA A 352 -9.58 1.29 10.69
N LEU A 353 -10.64 0.53 11.01
CA LEU A 353 -11.78 0.33 10.10
C LEU A 353 -12.64 1.59 9.96
N VAL A 354 -12.85 2.35 11.05
CA VAL A 354 -13.57 3.63 10.99
C VAL A 354 -12.79 4.64 10.13
N CYS A 355 -11.48 4.80 10.38
CA CYS A 355 -10.65 5.65 9.55
C CYS A 355 -10.63 5.18 8.09
N ALA A 356 -10.60 3.86 7.84
CA ALA A 356 -10.67 3.30 6.48
C ALA A 356 -11.99 3.66 5.78
N GLY A 357 -13.12 3.57 6.48
CA GLY A 357 -14.42 3.95 5.94
C GLY A 357 -14.54 5.44 5.65
N LEU A 358 -13.98 6.30 6.52
CA LEU A 358 -14.02 7.75 6.34
C LEU A 358 -13.12 8.26 5.22
N SER A 359 -11.94 7.63 5.03
CA SER A 359 -10.94 8.04 4.03
C SER A 359 -10.89 7.15 2.79
N GLN A 360 -11.73 6.13 2.69
CA GLN A 360 -11.71 5.13 1.60
C GLN A 360 -10.34 4.46 1.44
N SER A 361 -9.54 4.39 2.52
CA SER A 361 -8.15 3.92 2.48
C SER A 361 -8.04 2.40 2.63
N ALA A 362 -7.66 1.71 1.56
CA ALA A 362 -7.37 0.28 1.57
C ALA A 362 -6.24 -0.11 2.55
N HIS A 363 -5.26 0.79 2.76
CA HIS A 363 -4.18 0.56 3.71
C HIS A 363 -4.68 0.49 5.15
N LEU A 364 -5.57 1.41 5.55
CA LEU A 364 -6.17 1.40 6.89
C LEU A 364 -7.03 0.16 7.11
N ALA A 365 -7.82 -0.26 6.10
CA ALA A 365 -8.56 -1.50 6.15
C ALA A 365 -7.63 -2.72 6.33
N GLY A 366 -6.51 -2.78 5.58
CA GLY A 366 -5.50 -3.83 5.71
C GLY A 366 -4.89 -3.90 7.10
N ILE A 367 -4.58 -2.75 7.73
CA ILE A 367 -4.09 -2.68 9.11
C ILE A 367 -5.13 -3.27 10.09
N GLY A 368 -6.39 -2.87 9.97
CA GLY A 368 -7.48 -3.38 10.80
C GLY A 368 -7.67 -4.88 10.66
N LEU A 369 -7.61 -5.41 9.43
CA LEU A 369 -7.75 -6.84 9.15
C LEU A 369 -6.55 -7.66 9.63
N ALA A 370 -5.32 -7.16 9.48
CA ALA A 370 -4.14 -7.81 10.05
C ALA A 370 -4.21 -7.86 11.58
N ALA A 371 -4.63 -6.76 12.22
CA ALA A 371 -4.86 -6.71 13.65
C ALA A 371 -5.94 -7.70 14.10
N LEU A 372 -7.05 -7.79 13.37
CA LEU A 372 -8.14 -8.73 13.60
C LEU A 372 -7.65 -10.19 13.51
N GLY A 373 -6.85 -10.50 12.49
CA GLY A 373 -6.23 -11.82 12.33
C GLY A 373 -5.33 -12.20 13.51
N ILE A 374 -4.48 -11.28 13.97
CA ILE A 374 -3.62 -11.50 15.13
C ILE A 374 -4.44 -11.70 16.41
N TRP A 375 -5.46 -10.89 16.62
CA TRP A 375 -6.31 -10.96 17.79
C TRP A 375 -7.10 -12.28 17.86
N ILE A 376 -7.83 -12.62 16.78
CA ILE A 376 -8.61 -13.87 16.69
C ILE A 376 -7.69 -15.09 16.84
N GLY A 377 -6.57 -15.12 16.13
CA GLY A 377 -5.61 -16.20 16.23
C GLY A 377 -5.01 -16.32 17.64
N GLY A 378 -4.87 -15.19 18.35
CA GLY A 378 -4.48 -15.16 19.76
C GLY A 378 -5.46 -15.85 20.68
N LEU A 379 -6.76 -15.79 20.40
CA LEU A 379 -7.82 -16.48 21.16
C LEU A 379 -7.87 -17.99 20.86
N LEU A 380 -7.46 -18.40 19.67
CA LEU A 380 -7.59 -19.78 19.18
C LEU A 380 -6.38 -20.68 19.49
N THR A 381 -5.29 -20.13 20.03
CA THR A 381 -4.01 -20.86 20.08
C THR A 381 -3.75 -21.50 21.44
N PRO A 382 -3.41 -22.81 21.49
CA PRO A 382 -2.88 -23.47 22.68
C PRO A 382 -1.43 -23.01 22.98
N THR A 383 -0.86 -23.56 24.06
CA THR A 383 0.48 -23.23 24.57
C THR A 383 1.57 -23.15 23.48
N ARG A 384 2.29 -22.02 23.45
CA ARG A 384 3.29 -21.64 22.42
C ARG A 384 4.71 -21.84 22.92
N SER A 385 5.09 -23.06 23.33
CA SER A 385 6.41 -23.29 23.91
C SER A 385 7.00 -24.65 23.52
N GLY A 386 8.33 -24.73 23.53
CA GLY A 386 9.07 -25.99 23.40
C GLY A 386 9.30 -26.47 21.98
N TYR A 387 9.21 -25.58 20.97
CA TYR A 387 9.56 -25.91 19.58
C TYR A 387 11.00 -25.49 19.24
N PRO A 388 11.72 -26.28 18.42
CA PRO A 388 13.06 -25.92 17.98
C PRO A 388 13.06 -24.57 17.21
N PRO A 389 14.01 -23.66 17.48
CA PRO A 389 14.08 -22.36 16.84
C PRO A 389 14.11 -22.42 15.31
N ILE A 390 14.88 -23.36 14.74
CA ILE A 390 15.02 -23.54 13.29
C ILE A 390 13.69 -23.95 12.68
N VAL A 391 12.98 -24.90 13.27
CA VAL A 391 11.67 -25.38 12.78
C VAL A 391 10.63 -24.24 12.86
N THR A 392 10.62 -23.51 13.98
CA THR A 392 9.73 -22.34 14.15
C THR A 392 10.00 -21.30 13.06
N GLY A 393 11.25 -20.95 12.83
CA GLY A 393 11.64 -20.01 11.78
C GLY A 393 11.26 -20.51 10.37
N ALA A 394 11.53 -21.77 10.05
CA ALA A 394 11.22 -22.35 8.74
C ALA A 394 9.71 -22.38 8.46
N VAL A 395 8.88 -22.81 9.44
CA VAL A 395 7.42 -22.80 9.29
C VAL A 395 6.88 -21.38 9.14
N THR A 396 7.40 -20.42 9.93
CA THR A 396 7.01 -19.02 9.82
C THR A 396 7.33 -18.46 8.44
N LEU A 397 8.54 -18.76 7.92
CA LEU A 397 8.99 -18.34 6.60
C LEU A 397 8.11 -18.92 5.48
N ALA A 398 7.82 -20.23 5.54
CA ALA A 398 7.02 -20.90 4.52
C ALA A 398 5.64 -20.26 4.34
N GLY A 399 4.90 -20.03 5.42
CA GLY A 399 3.59 -19.40 5.33
C GLY A 399 3.65 -17.92 5.00
N GLY A 400 4.64 -17.19 5.52
CA GLY A 400 4.88 -15.79 5.15
C GLY A 400 5.22 -15.63 3.66
N ALA A 401 6.06 -16.51 3.11
CA ALA A 401 6.42 -16.54 1.70
C ALA A 401 5.21 -16.86 0.82
N LEU A 402 4.36 -17.79 1.22
CA LEU A 402 3.14 -18.13 0.49
C LEU A 402 2.16 -16.94 0.41
N ILE A 403 1.96 -16.24 1.54
CA ILE A 403 1.11 -15.05 1.59
C ILE A 403 1.73 -13.91 0.76
N GLY A 404 3.04 -13.70 0.88
CA GLY A 404 3.77 -12.72 0.09
C GLY A 404 3.69 -12.98 -1.42
N ALA A 405 3.83 -14.25 -1.84
CA ALA A 405 3.65 -14.67 -3.22
C ALA A 405 2.22 -14.41 -3.71
N GLY A 406 1.21 -14.65 -2.86
CA GLY A 406 -0.19 -14.31 -3.15
C GLY A 406 -0.38 -12.82 -3.38
N LEU A 407 0.16 -11.96 -2.51
CA LEU A 407 0.08 -10.50 -2.67
C LEU A 407 0.75 -10.01 -3.96
N TRP A 408 1.89 -10.61 -4.32
CA TRP A 408 2.61 -10.30 -5.57
C TRP A 408 1.85 -10.79 -6.81
N ALA A 409 1.25 -11.97 -6.75
CA ALA A 409 0.58 -12.58 -7.90
C ALA A 409 -0.77 -11.94 -8.23
N LEU A 410 -1.50 -11.38 -7.24
CA LEU A 410 -2.85 -10.82 -7.44
C LEU A 410 -2.94 -9.83 -8.61
N PRO A 411 -2.09 -8.78 -8.72
CA PRO A 411 -2.17 -7.84 -9.84
C PRO A 411 -1.73 -8.43 -11.18
N LEU A 412 -1.04 -9.58 -11.18
CA LEU A 412 -0.67 -10.30 -12.41
C LEU A 412 -1.82 -11.16 -12.93
N LEU A 413 -2.68 -11.66 -12.04
CA LEU A 413 -3.79 -12.55 -12.38
C LEU A 413 -5.05 -11.83 -12.83
N THR A 414 -5.24 -10.57 -12.44
CA THR A 414 -6.43 -9.79 -12.77
C THR A 414 -6.15 -8.30 -12.90
N SER A 415 -6.89 -7.62 -13.75
CA SER A 415 -6.92 -6.15 -13.86
C SER A 415 -8.06 -5.50 -13.05
N SER A 416 -8.91 -6.31 -12.42
CA SER A 416 -10.02 -5.82 -11.59
C SER A 416 -9.50 -5.31 -10.25
N SER A 417 -9.54 -4.00 -10.02
CA SER A 417 -9.13 -3.37 -8.75
C SER A 417 -9.90 -3.92 -7.56
N LEU A 418 -11.20 -4.20 -7.72
CA LEU A 418 -12.01 -4.81 -6.65
C LEU A 418 -11.50 -6.21 -6.27
N THR A 419 -11.20 -7.05 -7.26
CA THR A 419 -10.69 -8.41 -7.01
C THR A 419 -9.32 -8.37 -6.33
N ILE A 420 -8.43 -7.48 -6.79
CA ILE A 420 -7.12 -7.28 -6.16
C ILE A 420 -7.29 -6.83 -4.70
N LEU A 421 -8.16 -5.85 -4.46
CA LEU A 421 -8.40 -5.29 -3.13
C LEU A 421 -8.95 -6.33 -2.15
N LEU A 422 -9.98 -7.07 -2.56
CA LEU A 422 -10.57 -8.14 -1.74
C LEU A 422 -9.54 -9.25 -1.45
N GLY A 423 -8.75 -9.64 -2.46
CA GLY A 423 -7.67 -10.60 -2.28
C GLY A 423 -6.61 -10.11 -1.29
N GLN A 424 -6.20 -8.85 -1.37
CA GLN A 424 -5.28 -8.23 -0.41
C GLN A 424 -5.85 -8.26 1.02
N PHE A 425 -7.13 -7.95 1.20
CA PHE A 425 -7.78 -7.98 2.52
C PHE A 425 -7.77 -9.38 3.14
N VAL A 426 -8.08 -10.41 2.34
CA VAL A 426 -8.00 -11.81 2.78
C VAL A 426 -6.57 -12.18 3.18
N LEU A 427 -5.57 -11.75 2.41
CA LEU A 427 -4.16 -12.06 2.67
C LEU A 427 -3.62 -11.31 3.90
N PHE A 428 -4.00 -10.05 4.14
CA PHE A 428 -3.62 -9.33 5.36
C PHE A 428 -4.24 -9.94 6.61
N PHE A 429 -5.52 -10.28 6.58
CA PHE A 429 -6.15 -11.04 7.66
C PHE A 429 -5.47 -12.39 7.87
N GLY A 430 -5.21 -13.12 6.77
CA GLY A 430 -4.51 -14.41 6.76
C GLY A 430 -3.09 -14.33 7.34
N LEU A 431 -2.35 -13.26 7.06
CA LEU A 431 -1.01 -13.04 7.64
C LEU A 431 -1.09 -12.89 9.17
N GLY A 432 -2.03 -12.09 9.66
CA GLY A 432 -2.26 -11.94 11.09
C GLY A 432 -2.64 -13.27 11.76
N LEU A 433 -3.56 -14.01 11.16
CA LEU A 433 -4.01 -15.33 11.65
C LEU A 433 -2.88 -16.37 11.57
N TRP A 434 -2.06 -16.34 10.51
CA TRP A 434 -0.90 -17.23 10.37
C TRP A 434 0.10 -17.02 11.50
N LEU A 435 0.53 -15.81 11.74
CA LEU A 435 1.51 -15.49 12.78
C LEU A 435 1.02 -15.83 14.20
N SER A 436 -0.27 -15.67 14.45
CA SER A 436 -0.84 -15.85 15.78
C SER A 436 -1.39 -17.26 16.05
N ALA A 437 -1.85 -18.00 15.04
CA ALA A 437 -2.44 -19.33 15.18
C ALA A 437 -1.88 -20.37 14.22
N GLY A 438 -1.88 -20.08 12.91
CA GLY A 438 -1.62 -21.08 11.88
C GLY A 438 -0.28 -21.80 12.02
N LEU A 439 0.80 -21.04 12.23
CA LEU A 439 2.14 -21.60 12.43
C LEU A 439 2.19 -22.50 13.68
N TRP A 440 1.50 -22.15 14.77
CA TRP A 440 1.51 -22.89 16.03
C TRP A 440 0.74 -24.22 15.92
N TRP A 441 -0.32 -24.24 15.13
CA TRP A 441 -1.04 -25.47 14.82
C TRP A 441 -0.16 -26.44 14.03
N ILE A 442 0.51 -25.96 12.98
CA ILE A 442 1.44 -26.81 12.22
C ILE A 442 2.54 -27.36 13.14
N LEU A 443 3.16 -26.51 13.95
CA LEU A 443 4.18 -26.94 14.91
C LEU A 443 3.64 -27.99 15.91
N SER A 444 2.39 -27.86 16.33
CA SER A 444 1.77 -28.85 17.25
C SER A 444 1.59 -30.23 16.59
N PHE A 445 1.24 -30.27 15.29
CA PHE A 445 1.19 -31.54 14.53
C PHE A 445 2.57 -32.17 14.39
N LEU A 446 3.59 -31.39 14.05
CA LEU A 446 4.96 -31.88 13.92
C LEU A 446 5.52 -32.45 15.23
N LYS A 447 5.13 -31.91 16.39
CA LYS A 447 5.55 -32.40 17.71
C LYS A 447 4.87 -33.72 18.10
N CYS A 448 3.66 -33.97 17.60
CA CYS A 448 2.93 -35.21 17.88
C CYS A 448 3.62 -36.45 17.25
N ASP A 449 4.29 -36.29 16.15
CA ASP A 449 4.96 -37.40 15.43
C ASP A 449 6.35 -37.74 15.99
N THR A 450 6.94 -36.90 16.82
CA THR A 450 8.27 -37.10 17.42
C THR A 450 8.29 -37.76 18.79
N ARG A 451 7.16 -38.15 19.34
CA ARG A 451 7.17 -38.97 20.56
C ARG A 451 7.66 -40.38 20.21
N PRO A 452 8.76 -40.89 20.82
CA PRO A 452 9.17 -42.27 20.62
C PRO A 452 8.01 -43.16 20.97
N LYS A 453 7.59 -44.04 20.07
CA LYS A 453 6.70 -45.15 20.36
C LYS A 453 7.37 -45.91 21.51
N GLY A 454 6.80 -45.82 22.68
CA GLY A 454 7.31 -46.51 23.85
C GLY A 454 7.52 -47.97 23.50
N ASN A 455 8.76 -48.44 23.62
CA ASN A 455 9.08 -49.85 23.66
C ASN A 455 8.30 -50.43 24.87
N GLY A 456 7.21 -51.10 24.56
CA GLY A 456 6.58 -52.01 25.47
C GLY A 456 7.56 -53.12 25.83
N SER A 457 8.42 -52.92 26.81
CA SER A 457 9.10 -53.99 27.48
C SER A 457 8.20 -54.49 28.59
N ASP A 458 7.37 -55.43 28.23
CA ASP A 458 6.86 -56.44 29.08
C ASP A 458 8.02 -57.05 29.91
N LYS A 459 8.06 -56.84 31.18
CA LYS A 459 8.79 -57.65 32.14
C LYS A 459 7.81 -58.01 33.26
N GLY A 460 7.04 -59.06 32.94
CA GLY A 460 6.60 -59.90 34.00
C GLY A 460 7.81 -60.59 34.62
N THR A 461 7.87 -60.63 35.93
CA THR A 461 8.26 -61.83 36.72
C THR A 461 8.22 -61.54 38.21
N LEU A 462 7.41 -62.35 38.90
CA LEU A 462 7.47 -62.79 40.28
C LEU A 462 7.17 -61.76 41.39
#